data_2ba22428d34ec3ca21d75b4b9c1b311e
#
_entry.id   2ba22428d34ec3ca21d75b4b9c1b311e
#
_cell.length_a   1.000
_cell.length_b   1.000
_cell.length_c   1.000
_cell.angle_alpha   90.00
_cell.angle_beta   90.00
_cell.angle_gamma   90.00
#
_symmetry.space_group_name_H-M   'P 1'
#
loop_
_entity.id
_entity.type
_entity.pdbx_description
1 polymer ?
#
loop_
_entity_poly.entity_id
_entity_poly.type
_entity_poly.pdbx_seq_one_letter_code
_entity_poly.pdbx_strand_id
1 'polypeptide(L)'
;MDAKLTDGLGAACEALRTGEPLLLYDAPGREGETDIIFAAQHATPDRVRLLRQRGGGLVFIAVAHSAAQRLGLPFMDAVLNSAAADHPALAGLKAHDLPYDSRSSFSLWLNARDTYTGITDRDRARTVSAFSVLVAAELEPDAAQLLLGERFRSPGHVPVCVAHSDGLVGRQGHTELMVALVAMAGLPPVALGCEMLADDGGRLPPEAAVAWAEARGHPFLEGHEIVAAWVASA
;
A
#
# COMPACT_ATOMS: atom_id res chain seq x y z
N MET A 1 28.02 1.68 -2.48
CA MET A 1 26.80 1.69 -1.65
C MET A 1 27.24 1.69 -0.20
N ASP A 2 26.75 2.60 0.61
CA ASP A 2 27.14 2.75 2.03
C ASP A 2 26.75 1.48 2.80
N ALA A 3 27.64 0.91 3.63
CA ALA A 3 27.41 -0.33 4.36
C ALA A 3 26.18 -0.25 5.28
N LYS A 4 25.90 0.92 5.84
CA LYS A 4 24.68 1.16 6.66
C LYS A 4 23.39 1.09 5.85
N LEU A 5 23.39 1.56 4.60
CA LEU A 5 22.22 1.45 3.70
C LEU A 5 21.92 -0.01 3.35
N THR A 6 22.96 -0.83 3.16
CA THR A 6 22.80 -2.28 2.92
C THR A 6 22.27 -3.02 4.13
N ASP A 7 22.66 -2.64 5.33
CA ASP A 7 22.22 -3.28 6.57
C ASP A 7 20.75 -2.93 6.88
N GLY A 8 20.34 -1.67 6.75
CA GLY A 8 18.95 -1.22 6.96
C GLY A 8 17.96 -1.85 5.97
N LEU A 9 18.33 -1.86 4.69
CA LEU A 9 17.50 -2.49 3.64
C LEU A 9 17.42 -4.02 3.83
N GLY A 10 18.53 -4.66 4.21
CA GLY A 10 18.56 -6.09 4.51
C GLY A 10 17.60 -6.45 5.65
N ALA A 11 17.63 -5.69 6.74
CA ALA A 11 16.73 -5.86 7.88
C ALA A 11 15.26 -5.62 7.48
N ALA A 12 14.97 -4.62 6.65
CA ALA A 12 13.64 -4.34 6.15
C ALA A 12 13.09 -5.48 5.27
N CYS A 13 13.90 -5.98 4.33
CA CYS A 13 13.54 -7.12 3.50
C CYS A 13 13.28 -8.38 4.35
N GLU A 14 14.08 -8.62 5.38
CA GLU A 14 13.88 -9.75 6.28
C GLU A 14 12.60 -9.59 7.13
N ALA A 15 12.32 -8.41 7.63
CA ALA A 15 11.06 -8.10 8.31
C ALA A 15 9.84 -8.42 7.41
N LEU A 16 9.88 -8.02 6.15
CA LEU A 16 8.82 -8.34 5.19
C LEU A 16 8.67 -9.83 4.96
N ARG A 17 9.78 -10.59 4.84
CA ARG A 17 9.74 -12.06 4.64
C ARG A 17 9.17 -12.80 5.85
N THR A 18 9.52 -12.36 7.04
CA THR A 18 9.07 -12.96 8.30
C THR A 18 7.71 -12.44 8.77
N GLY A 19 7.20 -11.38 8.11
CA GLY A 19 5.93 -10.76 8.44
C GLY A 19 5.98 -9.86 9.66
N GLU A 20 7.16 -9.37 9.99
CA GLU A 20 7.34 -8.31 10.99
C GLU A 20 7.05 -6.94 10.37
N PRO A 21 6.60 -5.96 11.18
CA PRO A 21 6.37 -4.62 10.67
C PRO A 21 7.67 -3.89 10.36
N LEU A 22 7.62 -3.02 9.39
CA LEU A 22 8.64 -1.98 9.22
C LEU A 22 7.98 -0.62 9.05
N LEU A 23 8.72 0.45 9.30
CA LEU A 23 8.24 1.80 9.15
C LEU A 23 8.90 2.44 7.93
N LEU A 24 8.08 3.12 7.15
CA LEU A 24 8.48 3.77 5.91
C LEU A 24 8.04 5.23 5.91
N TYR A 25 8.99 6.14 5.90
CA TYR A 25 8.77 7.58 5.71
C TYR A 25 8.98 7.95 4.25
N ASP A 26 8.05 8.68 3.62
CA ASP A 26 8.18 9.04 2.21
C ASP A 26 9.22 10.15 1.96
N ALA A 27 8.89 11.40 2.14
CA ALA A 27 9.81 12.53 2.02
C ALA A 27 9.18 13.83 2.55
N PRO A 28 9.98 14.81 3.04
CA PRO A 28 9.48 16.09 3.55
C PRO A 28 8.69 16.92 2.53
N GLY A 29 8.98 16.74 1.25
CA GLY A 29 8.33 17.49 0.15
C GLY A 29 7.10 16.81 -0.45
N ARG A 30 6.69 15.68 0.08
CA ARG A 30 5.49 14.93 -0.31
C ARG A 30 4.44 14.99 0.80
N GLU A 31 3.88 13.83 1.18
CA GLU A 31 2.95 13.72 2.30
C GLU A 31 3.65 14.02 3.63
N GLY A 32 4.94 13.65 3.72
CA GLY A 32 5.74 13.81 4.92
C GLY A 32 5.21 12.94 6.07
N GLU A 33 4.76 11.74 5.73
CA GLU A 33 4.12 10.80 6.63
C GLU A 33 4.95 9.52 6.77
N THR A 34 4.74 8.81 7.88
CA THR A 34 5.32 7.50 8.10
C THR A 34 4.22 6.46 8.14
N ASP A 35 4.37 5.40 7.33
CA ASP A 35 3.48 4.25 7.33
C ASP A 35 4.09 3.07 8.11
N ILE A 36 3.25 2.34 8.85
CA ILE A 36 3.58 0.97 9.27
C ILE A 36 3.18 0.05 8.13
N ILE A 37 4.10 -0.78 7.65
CA ILE A 37 3.87 -1.65 6.50
C ILE A 37 4.19 -3.13 6.78
N PHE A 38 3.53 -4.02 6.02
CA PHE A 38 3.75 -5.46 5.99
C PHE A 38 3.67 -5.97 4.55
N ALA A 39 4.29 -7.09 4.24
CA ALA A 39 3.93 -7.84 3.04
C ALA A 39 2.51 -8.38 3.21
N ALA A 40 1.64 -8.18 2.20
CA ALA A 40 0.21 -8.46 2.31
C ALA A 40 -0.12 -9.94 2.56
N GLN A 41 0.75 -10.87 2.14
CA GLN A 41 0.61 -12.31 2.42
C GLN A 41 0.61 -12.63 3.92
N HIS A 42 1.17 -11.78 4.74
CA HIS A 42 1.21 -11.94 6.19
C HIS A 42 0.06 -11.23 6.92
N ALA A 43 -0.96 -10.75 6.20
CA ALA A 43 -2.10 -10.11 6.82
C ALA A 43 -2.84 -11.04 7.79
N THR A 44 -2.87 -10.67 9.06
CA THR A 44 -3.59 -11.34 10.14
C THR A 44 -4.46 -10.35 10.91
N PRO A 45 -5.49 -10.80 11.66
CA PRO A 45 -6.29 -9.90 12.49
C PRO A 45 -5.44 -9.08 13.47
N ASP A 46 -4.37 -9.66 14.02
CA ASP A 46 -3.48 -8.98 14.95
C ASP A 46 -2.67 -7.86 14.27
N ARG A 47 -2.21 -8.08 13.04
CA ARG A 47 -1.52 -7.06 12.26
C ARG A 47 -2.45 -5.92 11.84
N VAL A 48 -3.65 -6.23 11.41
CA VAL A 48 -4.66 -5.19 11.13
C VAL A 48 -5.00 -4.40 12.40
N ARG A 49 -5.10 -5.07 13.57
CA ARG A 49 -5.28 -4.41 14.86
C ARG A 49 -4.10 -3.50 15.20
N LEU A 50 -2.87 -3.95 14.96
CA LEU A 50 -1.67 -3.12 15.17
C LEU A 50 -1.73 -1.86 14.29
N LEU A 51 -2.03 -2.00 13.00
CA LEU A 51 -2.16 -0.86 12.08
C LEU A 51 -3.17 0.17 12.58
N ARG A 52 -4.42 -0.24 12.86
CA ARG A 52 -5.46 0.70 13.31
C ARG A 52 -5.25 1.30 14.71
N GLN A 53 -4.43 0.65 15.58
CA GLN A 53 -4.16 1.13 16.94
C GLN A 53 -2.88 1.96 17.03
N ARG A 54 -1.91 1.74 16.16
CA ARG A 54 -0.59 2.37 16.18
C ARG A 54 -0.34 3.26 14.97
N GLY A 55 -0.89 2.92 13.81
CA GLY A 55 -0.97 3.80 12.68
C GLY A 55 -2.08 4.83 12.90
N GLY A 56 -3.31 4.40 12.89
CA GLY A 56 -4.50 5.26 13.10
C GLY A 56 -5.05 5.85 11.83
N GLY A 57 -4.31 5.78 10.74
CA GLY A 57 -4.74 6.20 9.41
C GLY A 57 -5.59 5.16 8.68
N LEU A 58 -5.50 5.16 7.38
CA LEU A 58 -6.24 4.26 6.49
C LEU A 58 -5.49 2.93 6.32
N VAL A 59 -6.12 1.81 6.67
CA VAL A 59 -5.55 0.49 6.38
C VAL A 59 -5.81 0.15 4.91
N PHE A 60 -4.77 0.13 4.07
CA PHE A 60 -4.86 -0.03 2.62
C PHE A 60 -3.91 -1.07 2.04
N ILE A 61 -4.22 -1.52 0.83
CA ILE A 61 -3.36 -2.38 0.01
C ILE A 61 -2.61 -1.49 -1.00
N ALA A 62 -1.29 -1.65 -1.09
CA ALA A 62 -0.49 -1.15 -2.21
C ALA A 62 -0.18 -2.31 -3.15
N VAL A 63 -0.41 -2.16 -4.46
CA VAL A 63 -0.19 -3.21 -5.46
C VAL A 63 0.54 -2.67 -6.68
N ALA A 64 1.43 -3.50 -7.27
CA ALA A 64 2.13 -3.17 -8.51
C ALA A 64 1.17 -2.91 -9.66
N HIS A 65 1.52 -1.95 -10.52
CA HIS A 65 0.73 -1.63 -11.71
C HIS A 65 0.48 -2.86 -12.60
N SER A 66 1.49 -3.67 -12.85
CA SER A 66 1.38 -4.87 -13.68
C SER A 66 0.37 -5.88 -13.11
N ALA A 67 0.34 -6.08 -11.79
CA ALA A 67 -0.64 -6.94 -11.15
C ALA A 67 -2.05 -6.34 -11.21
N ALA A 68 -2.19 -5.04 -10.94
CA ALA A 68 -3.45 -4.33 -11.06
C ALA A 68 -4.01 -4.38 -12.49
N GLN A 69 -3.16 -4.24 -13.50
CA GLN A 69 -3.53 -4.36 -14.90
C GLN A 69 -4.05 -5.76 -15.26
N ARG A 70 -3.38 -6.82 -14.81
CA ARG A 70 -3.87 -8.20 -14.99
C ARG A 70 -5.24 -8.41 -14.35
N LEU A 71 -5.45 -7.82 -13.18
CA LEU A 71 -6.72 -7.89 -12.44
C LEU A 71 -7.82 -6.97 -13.02
N GLY A 72 -7.52 -6.15 -14.02
CA GLY A 72 -8.46 -5.17 -14.58
C GLY A 72 -8.84 -4.05 -13.60
N LEU A 73 -8.01 -3.75 -12.61
CA LEU A 73 -8.27 -2.71 -11.62
C LEU A 73 -8.00 -1.31 -12.21
N PRO A 74 -9.01 -0.44 -12.33
CA PRO A 74 -8.85 0.93 -12.80
C PRO A 74 -8.35 1.84 -11.68
N PHE A 75 -7.80 3.00 -12.02
CA PHE A 75 -7.73 4.11 -11.08
C PHE A 75 -9.13 4.68 -10.83
N MET A 76 -9.44 5.06 -9.61
CA MET A 76 -10.76 5.56 -9.22
C MET A 76 -11.12 6.86 -9.97
N ASP A 77 -10.16 7.73 -10.21
CA ASP A 77 -10.37 8.95 -10.99
C ASP A 77 -10.86 8.66 -12.42
N ALA A 78 -10.34 7.60 -13.06
CA ALA A 78 -10.81 7.17 -14.37
C ALA A 78 -12.27 6.67 -14.33
N VAL A 79 -12.65 5.92 -13.28
CA VAL A 79 -14.03 5.45 -13.06
C VAL A 79 -14.95 6.64 -12.86
N LEU A 80 -14.60 7.57 -12.00
CA LEU A 80 -15.41 8.78 -11.72
C LEU A 80 -15.56 9.64 -12.99
N ASN A 81 -14.47 9.80 -13.76
CA ASN A 81 -14.51 10.54 -15.02
C ASN A 81 -15.43 9.89 -16.06
N SER A 82 -15.45 8.56 -16.17
CA SER A 82 -16.32 7.85 -17.11
C SER A 82 -17.80 8.01 -16.78
N ALA A 83 -18.14 8.13 -15.51
CA ALA A 83 -19.51 8.31 -15.03
C ALA A 83 -19.97 9.78 -14.96
N ALA A 84 -19.09 10.75 -15.22
CA ALA A 84 -19.37 12.18 -15.05
C ALA A 84 -20.48 12.70 -16.01
N ALA A 85 -20.67 12.06 -17.15
CA ALA A 85 -21.75 12.42 -18.10
C ALA A 85 -23.16 12.19 -17.51
N ASP A 86 -23.32 11.08 -16.76
CA ASP A 86 -24.58 10.70 -16.12
C ASP A 86 -24.73 11.30 -14.71
N HIS A 87 -23.61 11.68 -14.10
CA HIS A 87 -23.54 12.22 -12.74
C HIS A 87 -22.71 13.52 -12.70
N PRO A 88 -23.28 14.68 -13.04
CA PRO A 88 -22.53 15.95 -13.18
C PRO A 88 -21.69 16.36 -11.96
N ALA A 89 -22.10 15.96 -10.74
CA ALA A 89 -21.33 16.22 -9.54
C ALA A 89 -19.92 15.63 -9.59
N LEU A 90 -19.70 14.49 -10.30
CA LEU A 90 -18.40 13.86 -10.42
C LEU A 90 -17.41 14.70 -11.21
N ALA A 91 -17.87 15.54 -12.14
CA ALA A 91 -17.01 16.44 -12.90
C ALA A 91 -16.33 17.48 -11.99
N GLY A 92 -17.00 17.89 -10.91
CA GLY A 92 -16.47 18.83 -9.92
C GLY A 92 -15.59 18.18 -8.84
N LEU A 93 -15.55 16.84 -8.75
CA LEU A 93 -14.81 16.11 -7.71
C LEU A 93 -13.42 15.63 -8.19
N LYS A 94 -12.95 16.11 -9.35
CA LYS A 94 -11.63 15.73 -9.89
C LYS A 94 -10.52 16.22 -8.95
N ALA A 95 -9.69 15.29 -8.47
CA ALA A 95 -8.51 15.60 -7.67
C ALA A 95 -7.35 16.07 -8.58
N HIS A 96 -7.44 17.30 -9.09
CA HIS A 96 -6.44 17.94 -9.97
C HIS A 96 -5.59 18.98 -9.24
N ASP A 97 -5.82 19.15 -7.95
CA ASP A 97 -5.22 20.17 -7.08
C ASP A 97 -4.47 19.55 -5.88
N LEU A 98 -4.04 18.30 -6.00
CA LEU A 98 -3.21 17.67 -4.97
C LEU A 98 -1.87 18.41 -4.85
N PRO A 99 -1.48 18.88 -3.64
CA PRO A 99 -0.30 19.72 -3.47
C PRO A 99 1.03 18.98 -3.70
N TYR A 100 1.02 17.66 -3.68
CA TYR A 100 2.21 16.80 -3.74
C TYR A 100 2.18 15.79 -4.88
N ASP A 101 1.09 15.74 -5.67
CA ASP A 101 0.94 14.74 -6.73
C ASP A 101 0.03 15.22 -7.88
N SER A 102 0.17 14.60 -9.04
CA SER A 102 -0.69 14.88 -10.20
C SER A 102 -2.02 14.12 -10.19
N ARG A 103 -2.11 13.03 -9.42
CA ARG A 103 -3.31 12.21 -9.25
C ARG A 103 -3.25 11.34 -8.01
N SER A 104 -4.41 10.84 -7.57
CA SER A 104 -4.53 9.85 -6.52
C SER A 104 -4.14 8.44 -7.03
N SER A 105 -3.52 7.63 -6.16
CA SER A 105 -3.24 6.20 -6.41
C SER A 105 -4.43 5.29 -6.16
N PHE A 106 -5.53 5.80 -5.63
CA PHE A 106 -6.70 5.00 -5.30
C PHE A 106 -7.30 4.31 -6.53
N SER A 107 -7.59 3.02 -6.34
CA SER A 107 -8.44 2.18 -7.17
C SER A 107 -9.73 1.84 -6.42
N LEU A 108 -10.23 0.62 -6.58
CA LEU A 108 -11.45 0.16 -5.94
C LEU A 108 -11.22 -0.17 -4.45
N TRP A 109 -12.29 -0.08 -3.68
CA TRP A 109 -12.34 -0.54 -2.30
C TRP A 109 -13.00 -1.91 -2.26
N LEU A 110 -12.32 -2.89 -1.68
CA LEU A 110 -12.71 -4.29 -1.78
C LEU A 110 -13.12 -4.87 -0.41
N ASN A 111 -14.00 -5.88 -0.48
CA ASN A 111 -14.19 -6.88 0.55
C ASN A 111 -14.10 -8.27 -0.09
N ALA A 112 -13.47 -9.23 0.57
CA ALA A 112 -13.63 -10.62 0.18
C ALA A 112 -15.10 -11.04 0.38
N ARG A 113 -15.65 -11.87 -0.53
CA ARG A 113 -17.07 -12.23 -0.49
C ARG A 113 -17.46 -13.12 0.68
N ASP A 114 -16.49 -13.83 1.26
CA ASP A 114 -16.66 -14.66 2.45
C ASP A 114 -16.51 -13.88 3.78
N THR A 115 -16.52 -12.55 3.72
CA THR A 115 -16.57 -11.67 4.91
C THR A 115 -18.01 -11.23 5.19
N TYR A 116 -18.32 -10.96 6.48
CA TYR A 116 -19.67 -10.50 6.87
C TYR A 116 -19.85 -9.01 6.59
N THR A 117 -19.28 -8.12 7.41
CA THR A 117 -19.35 -6.68 7.18
C THR A 117 -18.17 -6.14 6.34
N GLY A 118 -17.01 -6.74 6.45
CA GLY A 118 -15.79 -6.33 5.79
C GLY A 118 -14.90 -5.38 6.61
N ILE A 119 -15.43 -4.75 7.69
CA ILE A 119 -14.69 -3.72 8.45
C ILE A 119 -13.89 -4.28 9.63
N THR A 120 -14.27 -5.43 10.19
CA THR A 120 -13.57 -5.99 11.33
C THR A 120 -12.10 -6.32 11.02
N ASP A 121 -11.23 -6.40 12.04
CA ASP A 121 -9.84 -6.79 11.83
C ASP A 121 -9.72 -8.15 11.12
N ARG A 122 -10.64 -9.09 11.45
CA ARG A 122 -10.72 -10.40 10.80
C ARG A 122 -11.11 -10.28 9.33
N ASP A 123 -12.12 -9.48 9.02
CA ASP A 123 -12.62 -9.32 7.66
C ASP A 123 -11.61 -8.58 6.77
N ARG A 124 -10.97 -7.52 7.28
CA ARG A 124 -9.93 -6.81 6.54
C ARG A 124 -8.70 -7.70 6.31
N ALA A 125 -8.24 -8.41 7.34
CA ALA A 125 -7.15 -9.37 7.19
C ALA A 125 -7.48 -10.46 6.15
N ARG A 126 -8.71 -10.98 6.17
CA ARG A 126 -9.19 -11.95 5.18
C ARG A 126 -9.19 -11.38 3.77
N THR A 127 -9.65 -10.13 3.60
CA THR A 127 -9.65 -9.44 2.31
C THR A 127 -8.24 -9.25 1.77
N VAL A 128 -7.31 -8.75 2.60
CA VAL A 128 -5.92 -8.52 2.22
C VAL A 128 -5.20 -9.83 1.87
N SER A 129 -5.33 -10.85 2.72
CA SER A 129 -4.72 -12.17 2.50
C SER A 129 -5.24 -12.82 1.22
N ALA A 130 -6.56 -12.80 0.97
CA ALA A 130 -7.15 -13.34 -0.25
C ALA A 130 -6.67 -12.59 -1.50
N PHE A 131 -6.53 -11.25 -1.41
CA PHE A 131 -6.02 -10.43 -2.50
C PHE A 131 -4.55 -10.74 -2.80
N SER A 132 -3.73 -10.92 -1.78
CA SER A 132 -2.33 -11.32 -1.93
C SER A 132 -2.18 -12.67 -2.63
N VAL A 133 -3.00 -13.66 -2.27
CA VAL A 133 -3.04 -14.98 -2.94
C VAL A 133 -3.40 -14.84 -4.43
N LEU A 134 -4.37 -13.96 -4.75
CA LEU A 134 -4.76 -13.73 -6.15
C LEU A 134 -3.65 -13.05 -6.96
N VAL A 135 -2.93 -12.08 -6.37
CA VAL A 135 -1.76 -11.43 -7.01
C VAL A 135 -0.63 -12.43 -7.23
N ALA A 136 -0.33 -13.27 -6.23
CA ALA A 136 0.73 -14.27 -6.28
C ALA A 136 0.49 -15.39 -7.29
N ALA A 137 -0.76 -15.62 -7.68
CA ALA A 137 -1.12 -16.68 -8.63
C ALA A 137 -0.72 -16.37 -10.08
N GLU A 138 -0.39 -15.10 -10.40
CA GLU A 138 0.09 -14.64 -11.72
C GLU A 138 -0.73 -15.13 -12.91
N LEU A 139 -2.05 -15.26 -12.72
CA LEU A 139 -2.97 -15.76 -13.72
C LEU A 139 -3.01 -14.86 -14.97
N GLU A 140 -3.36 -15.43 -16.10
CA GLU A 140 -3.70 -14.66 -17.31
C GLU A 140 -4.86 -13.71 -17.06
N PRO A 141 -4.93 -12.55 -17.75
CA PRO A 141 -5.86 -11.45 -17.43
C PRO A 141 -7.32 -11.89 -17.32
N ASP A 142 -7.83 -12.68 -18.28
CA ASP A 142 -9.23 -13.12 -18.27
C ASP A 142 -9.56 -13.98 -17.03
N ALA A 143 -8.67 -14.90 -16.67
CA ALA A 143 -8.83 -15.75 -15.50
C ALA A 143 -8.66 -14.93 -14.19
N ALA A 144 -7.73 -13.98 -14.15
CA ALA A 144 -7.50 -13.11 -13.01
C ALA A 144 -8.71 -12.21 -12.72
N GLN A 145 -9.29 -11.61 -13.76
CA GLN A 145 -10.47 -10.74 -13.66
C GLN A 145 -11.73 -11.53 -13.26
N LEU A 146 -11.93 -12.71 -13.86
CA LEU A 146 -13.04 -13.58 -13.46
C LEU A 146 -12.93 -13.93 -11.97
N LEU A 147 -11.76 -14.38 -11.53
CA LEU A 147 -11.53 -14.79 -10.14
C LEU A 147 -11.62 -13.63 -9.18
N LEU A 148 -11.20 -12.42 -9.57
CA LEU A 148 -11.42 -11.19 -8.77
C LEU A 148 -12.92 -10.98 -8.55
N GLY A 149 -13.75 -11.04 -9.60
CA GLY A 149 -15.20 -10.89 -9.52
C GLY A 149 -15.88 -11.98 -8.69
N GLU A 150 -15.40 -13.23 -8.75
CA GLU A 150 -15.92 -14.34 -7.97
C GLU A 150 -15.58 -14.23 -6.47
N ARG A 151 -14.39 -13.72 -6.13
CA ARG A 151 -13.89 -13.72 -4.76
C ARG A 151 -14.08 -12.41 -4.02
N PHE A 152 -14.26 -11.30 -4.73
CA PHE A 152 -14.36 -9.97 -4.12
C PHE A 152 -15.63 -9.24 -4.55
N ARG A 153 -15.99 -8.23 -3.76
CA ARG A 153 -17.06 -7.26 -4.06
C ARG A 153 -16.53 -5.84 -3.82
N SER A 154 -17.05 -4.90 -4.61
CA SER A 154 -16.81 -3.46 -4.47
C SER A 154 -18.18 -2.76 -4.55
N PRO A 155 -18.40 -1.66 -3.80
CA PRO A 155 -17.49 -1.07 -2.81
C PRO A 155 -17.28 -1.96 -1.58
N GLY A 156 -16.12 -1.78 -0.91
CA GLY A 156 -15.73 -2.52 0.29
C GLY A 156 -15.06 -1.62 1.34
N HIS A 157 -14.32 -2.22 2.26
CA HIS A 157 -13.67 -1.52 3.38
C HIS A 157 -12.14 -1.55 3.33
N VAL A 158 -11.53 -2.19 2.34
CA VAL A 158 -10.10 -2.17 2.12
C VAL A 158 -9.81 -1.48 0.79
N PRO A 159 -9.31 -0.24 0.82
CA PRO A 159 -8.90 0.46 -0.39
C PRO A 159 -7.67 -0.20 -1.00
N VAL A 160 -7.63 -0.21 -2.34
CA VAL A 160 -6.46 -0.62 -3.12
C VAL A 160 -5.84 0.62 -3.74
N CYS A 161 -4.54 0.82 -3.50
CA CYS A 161 -3.73 1.83 -4.15
C CYS A 161 -2.86 1.15 -5.21
N VAL A 162 -2.91 1.64 -6.45
CA VAL A 162 -2.16 1.10 -7.58
C VAL A 162 -0.92 1.96 -7.83
N ALA A 163 0.25 1.32 -7.89
CA ALA A 163 1.49 2.00 -8.20
C ALA A 163 1.50 2.59 -9.61
N HIS A 164 2.32 3.60 -9.84
CA HIS A 164 2.54 4.19 -11.16
C HIS A 164 3.06 3.13 -12.14
N SER A 165 2.73 3.26 -13.44
CA SER A 165 3.17 2.33 -14.50
C SER A 165 4.68 2.19 -14.58
N ASP A 166 5.41 3.29 -14.36
CA ASP A 166 6.87 3.34 -14.38
C ASP A 166 7.48 3.16 -12.97
N GLY A 167 6.69 2.70 -12.00
CA GLY A 167 7.13 2.47 -10.63
C GLY A 167 7.78 3.70 -10.00
N LEU A 168 8.91 3.50 -9.32
CA LEU A 168 9.67 4.57 -8.65
C LEU A 168 10.24 5.64 -9.59
N VAL A 169 10.37 5.36 -10.88
CA VAL A 169 10.78 6.35 -11.88
C VAL A 169 9.66 7.38 -12.13
N GLY A 170 8.42 6.90 -12.13
CA GLY A 170 7.25 7.75 -12.40
C GLY A 170 6.71 8.47 -11.16
N ARG A 171 6.78 7.82 -9.99
CA ARG A 171 6.28 8.37 -8.72
C ARG A 171 7.01 7.74 -7.53
N GLN A 172 7.27 8.53 -6.49
CA GLN A 172 7.98 8.07 -5.28
C GLN A 172 7.09 8.24 -4.02
N GLY A 173 5.82 7.85 -4.10
CA GLY A 173 4.91 7.83 -2.96
C GLY A 173 4.95 6.50 -2.21
N HIS A 174 4.27 6.42 -1.05
CA HIS A 174 4.19 5.21 -0.24
C HIS A 174 3.82 3.97 -1.07
N THR A 175 2.86 4.09 -1.99
CA THR A 175 2.42 2.97 -2.85
C THR A 175 3.59 2.37 -3.65
N GLU A 176 4.38 3.20 -4.35
CA GLU A 176 5.50 2.74 -5.16
C GLU A 176 6.66 2.24 -4.29
N LEU A 177 6.95 2.93 -3.19
CA LEU A 177 8.01 2.57 -2.24
C LEU A 177 7.73 1.19 -1.60
N MET A 178 6.49 0.96 -1.15
CA MET A 178 6.04 -0.31 -0.58
C MET A 178 6.15 -1.45 -1.59
N VAL A 179 5.67 -1.23 -2.81
CA VAL A 179 5.70 -2.24 -3.88
C VAL A 179 7.13 -2.58 -4.29
N ALA A 180 8.01 -1.58 -4.42
CA ALA A 180 9.42 -1.80 -4.71
C ALA A 180 10.11 -2.60 -3.61
N LEU A 181 9.82 -2.27 -2.35
CA LEU A 181 10.44 -2.93 -1.21
C LEU A 181 10.02 -4.40 -1.07
N VAL A 182 8.72 -4.73 -1.25
CA VAL A 182 8.27 -6.14 -1.23
C VAL A 182 8.85 -6.91 -2.42
N ALA A 183 9.00 -6.28 -3.60
CA ALA A 183 9.65 -6.90 -4.76
C ALA A 183 11.14 -7.17 -4.50
N MET A 184 11.88 -6.22 -3.91
CA MET A 184 13.27 -6.42 -3.48
C MET A 184 13.40 -7.52 -2.42
N ALA A 185 12.38 -7.73 -1.58
CA ALA A 185 12.33 -8.85 -0.65
C ALA A 185 12.04 -10.20 -1.32
N GLY A 186 11.77 -10.24 -2.65
CA GLY A 186 11.43 -11.47 -3.40
C GLY A 186 10.01 -11.97 -3.11
N LEU A 187 9.09 -11.08 -2.72
CA LEU A 187 7.71 -11.39 -2.37
C LEU A 187 6.74 -10.93 -3.48
N PRO A 188 5.50 -11.45 -3.52
CA PRO A 188 4.47 -10.93 -4.41
C PRO A 188 4.34 -9.42 -4.26
N PRO A 189 4.23 -8.64 -5.35
CA PRO A 189 4.32 -7.18 -5.32
C PRO A 189 3.02 -6.52 -4.82
N VAL A 190 2.68 -6.85 -3.57
CA VAL A 190 1.51 -6.35 -2.85
C VAL A 190 1.83 -6.21 -1.36
N ALA A 191 1.58 -5.03 -0.81
CA ALA A 191 1.83 -4.70 0.59
C ALA A 191 0.56 -4.22 1.28
N LEU A 192 0.57 -4.27 2.60
CA LEU A 192 -0.45 -3.74 3.50
C LEU A 192 0.17 -2.61 4.30
N GLY A 193 -0.46 -1.44 4.35
CA GLY A 193 0.05 -0.27 5.07
C GLY A 193 -1.03 0.50 5.81
N CYS A 194 -0.56 1.42 6.65
CA CYS A 194 -1.38 2.38 7.37
C CYS A 194 -0.50 3.54 7.85
N GLU A 195 -0.94 4.77 7.63
CA GLU A 195 -0.28 5.99 8.06
C GLU A 195 -0.26 6.10 9.60
N MET A 196 0.83 6.65 10.16
CA MET A 196 0.95 6.93 11.59
C MET A 196 0.47 8.34 11.90
N LEU A 197 -0.60 8.42 12.68
CA LEU A 197 -1.18 9.68 13.14
C LEU A 197 -0.77 9.99 14.59
N ALA A 198 -0.66 11.28 14.89
CA ALA A 198 -0.39 11.78 16.23
C ALA A 198 -1.69 12.02 17.01
N ASP A 199 -1.59 12.11 18.34
CA ASP A 199 -2.74 12.33 19.22
C ASP A 199 -3.37 13.72 19.07
N ASP A 200 -2.65 14.69 18.48
CA ASP A 200 -3.16 16.01 18.15
C ASP A 200 -4.01 16.05 16.86
N GLY A 201 -4.11 14.90 16.17
CA GLY A 201 -4.86 14.75 14.93
C GLY A 201 -4.04 15.03 13.66
N GLY A 202 -2.77 15.36 13.78
CA GLY A 202 -1.83 15.50 12.67
C GLY A 202 -1.12 14.18 12.33
N ARG A 203 -0.21 14.27 11.35
CA ARG A 203 0.73 13.17 11.06
C ARG A 203 1.71 12.99 12.23
N LEU A 204 2.14 11.76 12.49
CA LEU A 204 3.17 11.50 13.50
C LEU A 204 4.51 12.09 13.02
N PRO A 205 5.19 12.93 13.83
CA PRO A 205 6.52 13.42 13.49
C PRO A 205 7.51 12.29 13.20
N PRO A 206 8.37 12.38 12.16
CA PRO A 206 9.29 11.31 11.78
C PRO A 206 10.18 10.84 12.93
N GLU A 207 10.66 11.77 13.77
CA GLU A 207 11.49 11.45 14.95
C GLU A 207 10.74 10.59 15.99
N ALA A 208 9.44 10.80 16.14
CA ALA A 208 8.59 9.98 17.01
C ALA A 208 8.36 8.59 16.42
N ALA A 209 8.23 8.49 15.10
CA ALA A 209 8.12 7.21 14.39
C ALA A 209 9.43 6.41 14.50
N VAL A 210 10.59 7.06 14.34
CA VAL A 210 11.92 6.45 14.57
C VAL A 210 12.03 5.90 15.99
N ALA A 211 11.74 6.73 17.00
CA ALA A 211 11.78 6.31 18.41
C ALA A 211 10.83 5.14 18.69
N TRP A 212 9.65 5.12 18.06
CA TRP A 212 8.69 4.02 18.19
C TRP A 212 9.23 2.72 17.58
N ALA A 213 9.90 2.80 16.42
CA ALA A 213 10.52 1.67 15.74
C ALA A 213 11.67 1.10 16.56
N GLU A 214 12.62 1.95 16.98
CA GLU A 214 13.79 1.57 17.79
C GLU A 214 13.40 0.88 19.10
N ALA A 215 12.42 1.42 19.82
CA ALA A 215 11.92 0.86 21.07
C ALA A 215 11.36 -0.57 20.93
N ARG A 216 11.09 -1.02 19.68
CA ARG A 216 10.50 -2.33 19.36
C ARG A 216 11.36 -3.19 18.48
N GLY A 217 12.54 -2.69 18.07
CA GLY A 217 13.44 -3.40 17.18
C GLY A 217 12.91 -3.54 15.75
N HIS A 218 12.02 -2.62 15.31
CA HIS A 218 11.51 -2.63 13.95
C HIS A 218 12.40 -1.78 13.03
N PRO A 219 12.62 -2.18 11.78
CA PRO A 219 13.31 -1.35 10.80
C PRO A 219 12.54 -0.05 10.52
N PHE A 220 13.28 1.02 10.26
CA PHE A 220 12.78 2.29 9.73
C PHE A 220 13.59 2.63 8.48
N LEU A 221 12.91 2.97 7.39
CA LEU A 221 13.53 3.41 6.14
C LEU A 221 12.92 4.73 5.69
N GLU A 222 13.77 5.55 5.09
CA GLU A 222 13.31 6.71 4.33
C GLU A 222 13.19 6.36 2.84
N GLY A 223 12.24 7.00 2.14
CA GLY A 223 11.96 6.74 0.74
C GLY A 223 13.18 6.86 -0.17
N HIS A 224 14.06 7.84 0.11
CA HIS A 224 15.29 8.04 -0.67
C HIS A 224 16.25 6.84 -0.59
N GLU A 225 16.29 6.09 0.52
CA GLU A 225 17.11 4.89 0.70
C GLU A 225 16.60 3.77 -0.21
N ILE A 226 15.28 3.61 -0.30
CA ILE A 226 14.64 2.62 -1.17
C ILE A 226 14.89 2.95 -2.65
N VAL A 227 14.73 4.24 -3.03
CA VAL A 227 15.01 4.69 -4.40
C VAL A 227 16.46 4.45 -4.78
N ALA A 228 17.42 4.76 -3.90
CA ALA A 228 18.84 4.52 -4.14
C ALA A 228 19.16 3.03 -4.33
N ALA A 229 18.55 2.16 -3.51
CA ALA A 229 18.72 0.72 -3.61
C ALA A 229 18.09 0.15 -4.89
N TRP A 230 16.92 0.64 -5.26
CA TRP A 230 16.23 0.26 -6.49
C TRP A 230 17.08 0.57 -7.73
N VAL A 231 17.61 1.81 -7.82
CA VAL A 231 18.48 2.22 -8.93
C VAL A 231 19.75 1.38 -9.00
N ALA A 232 20.30 0.97 -7.84
CA ALA A 232 21.51 0.14 -7.79
C ALA A 232 21.25 -1.33 -8.20
N SER A 233 19.99 -1.79 -8.19
CA SER A 233 19.59 -3.17 -8.54
C SER A 233 19.07 -3.33 -9.96
N ALA A 234 18.80 -2.22 -10.65
CA ALA A 234 18.32 -2.19 -12.03
C ALA A 234 19.48 -2.31 -13.04
#